data_7e250c0b9a2c11f036c5c74c3d9004d7
#
_entry.id   7e250c0b9a2c11f036c5c74c3d9004d7
#
_cell.length_a   1.000
_cell.length_b   1.000
_cell.length_c   1.000
_cell.angle_alpha   90.00
_cell.angle_beta   90.00
_cell.angle_gamma   90.00
#
_symmetry.space_group_name_H-M   'P 1'
#
loop_
_entity.id
_entity.type
_entity.pdbx_description
1 polymer ?
#
loop_
_entity_poly.entity_id
_entity_poly.type
_entity_poly.pdbx_seq_one_letter_code
_entity_poly.pdbx_strand_id
1 'polypeptide(L)'
;MNQKELNELRRRWKPDKNAISRIYGCFVNSNKEIITDLDESLGMMTQEEAEKYLSLLKKALSGALGKNLIDIVFSNQQVMTGEEHRMLMDLRTSGAKDARVRQAFYQKVIQSLDMGESNYLLLLASDSYDVPRRNRDALRAEGSDEVFSYILCAVCPVKTGKTELGYFSGDNEFHCAASQTVAAPELGFLFPAFDNRSANIYNALFYSRKEEELHQEFIDAVFHTDLPMSAAEQREAFEAALSESLGSACSLEIVQAIHGQLAAMIEEHRETKDPEPLTVSPCEVSKNILDCGASEEQAEAFQAACGERFGAGAVLNPANLIDAKKVELKTEKVSLSIDPEYSHLVEAKVIDGQKVLIVPVEDHLEFNGVAVNVNRDKE
;
A
#
# COMPACT_ATOMS: atom_id res chain seq x y z
N MET A 1 4.77 -7.44 -9.39
CA MET A 1 4.29 -8.62 -8.60
C MET A 1 2.78 -8.61 -8.50
N ASN A 2 2.09 -9.74 -8.65
CA ASN A 2 0.62 -9.83 -8.57
C ASN A 2 0.12 -10.35 -7.21
N GLN A 3 -1.19 -10.27 -6.97
CA GLN A 3 -1.80 -10.64 -5.69
C GLN A 3 -1.64 -12.15 -5.32
N LYS A 4 -1.57 -13.04 -6.32
CA LYS A 4 -1.38 -14.49 -6.06
C LYS A 4 0.04 -14.77 -5.58
N GLU A 5 1.02 -14.12 -6.20
CA GLU A 5 2.44 -14.21 -5.84
C GLU A 5 2.69 -13.64 -4.44
N LEU A 6 2.12 -12.46 -4.16
CA LEU A 6 2.17 -11.87 -2.83
C LEU A 6 1.58 -12.80 -1.76
N ASN A 7 0.42 -13.39 -2.03
CA ASN A 7 -0.23 -14.31 -1.11
C ASN A 7 0.56 -15.62 -0.95
N GLU A 8 1.27 -16.06 -1.98
CA GLU A 8 2.18 -17.20 -1.93
C GLU A 8 3.34 -16.93 -0.96
N LEU A 9 3.99 -15.77 -1.08
CA LEU A 9 5.05 -15.35 -0.16
C LEU A 9 4.52 -15.20 1.28
N ARG A 10 3.40 -14.53 1.48
CA ARG A 10 2.78 -14.34 2.81
C ARG A 10 2.53 -15.65 3.56
N ARG A 11 2.22 -16.75 2.84
CA ARG A 11 1.97 -18.07 3.44
C ARG A 11 3.25 -18.74 3.94
N ARG A 12 4.41 -18.32 3.46
CA ARG A 12 5.72 -18.87 3.87
C ARG A 12 6.21 -18.31 5.21
N TRP A 13 5.74 -17.13 5.61
CA TRP A 13 6.17 -16.47 6.83
C TRP A 13 5.55 -17.11 8.09
N LYS A 14 5.88 -18.42 8.26
CA LYS A 14 5.57 -19.24 9.43
C LYS A 14 6.83 -19.98 9.84
N PRO A 15 7.03 -20.31 11.12
CA PRO A 15 8.24 -20.98 11.62
C PRO A 15 8.59 -22.27 10.87
N ASP A 16 7.57 -23.01 10.43
CA ASP A 16 7.69 -24.32 9.76
C ASP A 16 7.82 -24.24 8.24
N LYS A 17 7.74 -23.05 7.64
CA LYS A 17 7.64 -22.88 6.17
C LYS A 17 8.66 -21.94 5.55
N ASN A 18 9.43 -21.22 6.34
CA ASN A 18 10.48 -20.33 5.84
C ASN A 18 11.86 -21.00 5.93
N ALA A 19 12.83 -20.47 5.18
CA ALA A 19 14.24 -20.87 5.24
C ALA A 19 15.11 -19.83 5.96
N ILE A 20 14.50 -18.95 6.75
CA ILE A 20 15.20 -17.91 7.49
C ILE A 20 15.97 -18.55 8.64
N SER A 21 17.29 -18.45 8.61
CA SER A 21 18.14 -18.96 9.70
C SER A 21 18.46 -17.90 10.74
N ARG A 22 18.54 -16.63 10.32
CA ARG A 22 18.92 -15.51 11.19
C ARG A 22 18.12 -14.26 10.88
N ILE A 23 17.88 -13.46 11.91
CA ILE A 23 17.34 -12.12 11.81
C ILE A 23 18.42 -11.15 12.23
N TYR A 24 18.67 -10.17 11.40
CA TYR A 24 19.59 -9.08 11.66
C TYR A 24 18.81 -7.80 11.89
N GLY A 25 19.46 -6.81 12.50
CA GLY A 25 18.83 -5.52 12.70
C GLY A 25 19.64 -4.64 13.63
N CYS A 26 19.05 -3.52 14.01
CA CYS A 26 19.56 -2.65 15.04
C CYS A 26 18.44 -1.88 15.74
N PHE A 27 18.63 -1.63 17.03
CA PHE A 27 17.76 -0.75 17.80
C PHE A 27 18.35 0.67 17.76
N VAL A 28 17.56 1.62 17.30
CA VAL A 28 17.97 3.00 17.07
C VAL A 28 17.15 3.93 17.95
N ASN A 29 17.83 4.86 18.61
CA ASN A 29 17.16 5.89 19.43
C ASN A 29 16.72 7.09 18.59
N SER A 30 15.96 8.00 19.21
CA SER A 30 15.49 9.24 18.58
C SER A 30 16.61 10.19 18.11
N ASN A 31 17.83 10.03 18.64
CA ASN A 31 19.01 10.80 18.21
C ASN A 31 19.72 10.16 17.01
N LYS A 32 19.12 9.16 16.36
CA LYS A 32 19.71 8.41 15.25
C LYS A 32 20.99 7.62 15.61
N GLU A 33 21.11 7.20 16.88
CA GLU A 33 22.23 6.39 17.34
C GLU A 33 21.82 4.92 17.47
N ILE A 34 22.67 4.01 17.00
CA ILE A 34 22.48 2.58 17.20
C ILE A 34 22.81 2.25 18.65
N ILE A 35 21.83 1.81 19.41
CA ILE A 35 21.99 1.40 20.81
C ILE A 35 22.44 -0.06 20.90
N THR A 36 21.88 -0.92 20.04
CA THR A 36 22.18 -2.36 20.03
C THR A 36 22.04 -2.90 18.62
N ASP A 37 23.02 -3.71 18.20
CA ASP A 37 22.91 -4.56 17.02
C ASP A 37 22.17 -5.85 17.35
N LEU A 38 21.34 -6.31 16.43
CA LEU A 38 20.62 -7.56 16.50
C LEU A 38 21.21 -8.55 15.48
N ASP A 39 21.62 -9.72 15.96
CA ASP A 39 22.10 -10.85 15.14
C ASP A 39 21.64 -12.16 15.78
N GLU A 40 20.37 -12.50 15.54
CA GLU A 40 19.68 -13.56 16.26
C GLU A 40 19.41 -14.77 15.37
N SER A 41 19.67 -15.95 15.90
CA SER A 41 19.38 -17.21 15.23
C SER A 41 17.95 -17.66 15.55
N LEU A 42 17.09 -17.79 14.55
CA LEU A 42 15.71 -18.29 14.72
C LEU A 42 15.65 -19.68 15.39
N GLY A 43 16.61 -20.54 15.09
CA GLY A 43 16.69 -21.88 15.69
C GLY A 43 17.11 -21.90 17.17
N MET A 44 17.61 -20.78 17.71
CA MET A 44 18.00 -20.63 19.12
C MET A 44 16.94 -19.89 19.95
N MET A 45 15.95 -19.28 19.31
CA MET A 45 14.84 -18.62 19.98
C MET A 45 13.78 -19.61 20.45
N THR A 46 12.99 -19.19 21.42
CA THR A 46 11.72 -19.87 21.71
C THR A 46 10.78 -19.74 20.52
N GLN A 47 9.84 -20.67 20.38
CA GLN A 47 8.86 -20.61 19.29
C GLN A 47 8.06 -19.31 19.34
N GLU A 48 7.70 -18.83 20.51
CA GLU A 48 6.95 -17.59 20.68
C GLU A 48 7.75 -16.36 20.23
N GLU A 49 9.03 -16.26 20.56
CA GLU A 49 9.91 -15.18 20.11
C GLU A 49 10.06 -15.20 18.58
N ALA A 50 10.35 -16.36 18.00
CA ALA A 50 10.47 -16.52 16.55
C ALA A 50 9.19 -16.09 15.83
N GLU A 51 8.01 -16.48 16.33
CA GLU A 51 6.71 -16.08 15.78
C GLU A 51 6.49 -14.56 15.84
N LYS A 52 6.95 -13.88 16.91
CA LYS A 52 6.84 -12.42 17.02
C LYS A 52 7.70 -11.71 15.96
N TYR A 53 8.97 -12.09 15.79
CA TYR A 53 9.82 -11.53 14.75
C TYR A 53 9.27 -11.79 13.34
N LEU A 54 8.89 -13.02 13.04
CA LEU A 54 8.31 -13.37 11.76
C LEU A 54 6.99 -12.62 11.49
N SER A 55 6.19 -12.41 12.53
CA SER A 55 4.95 -11.62 12.42
C SER A 55 5.21 -10.15 12.08
N LEU A 56 6.25 -9.53 12.67
CA LEU A 56 6.65 -8.16 12.34
C LEU A 56 7.10 -8.06 10.87
N LEU A 57 8.00 -8.93 10.45
CA LEU A 57 8.49 -8.97 9.07
C LEU A 57 7.35 -9.24 8.08
N LYS A 58 6.45 -10.19 8.36
CA LYS A 58 5.28 -10.46 7.53
C LYS A 58 4.36 -9.26 7.37
N LYS A 59 4.25 -8.40 8.39
CA LYS A 59 3.44 -7.18 8.32
C LYS A 59 3.99 -6.17 7.31
N ALA A 60 5.30 -6.18 7.03
CA ALA A 60 5.88 -5.40 5.93
C ALA A 60 5.47 -5.87 4.53
N LEU A 61 4.70 -6.96 4.42
CA LEU A 61 4.05 -7.40 3.20
C LEU A 61 2.52 -7.32 3.31
N SER A 62 1.96 -6.59 4.28
CA SER A 62 0.51 -6.46 4.49
C SER A 62 -0.09 -5.33 3.65
N GLY A 63 -1.43 -5.27 3.60
CA GLY A 63 -2.14 -4.25 2.83
C GLY A 63 -2.38 -4.66 1.37
N ALA A 64 -2.78 -3.71 0.56
CA ALA A 64 -3.15 -3.89 -0.84
C ALA A 64 -2.02 -3.42 -1.77
N LEU A 65 -1.86 -4.11 -2.91
CA LEU A 65 -1.00 -3.66 -3.99
C LEU A 65 -1.52 -2.33 -4.57
N GLY A 66 -0.60 -1.41 -4.86
CA GLY A 66 -0.91 -0.07 -5.34
C GLY A 66 -1.36 0.92 -4.26
N LYS A 67 -1.49 0.47 -2.98
CA LYS A 67 -1.83 1.30 -1.82
C LYS A 67 -0.71 1.26 -0.77
N ASN A 68 -0.79 0.28 0.12
CA ASN A 68 0.28 0.07 1.13
C ASN A 68 1.54 -0.56 0.54
N LEU A 69 1.37 -1.36 -0.52
CA LEU A 69 2.45 -2.06 -1.21
C LEU A 69 2.63 -1.46 -2.60
N ILE A 70 3.77 -0.80 -2.79
CA ILE A 70 4.09 0.02 -3.95
C ILE A 70 5.25 -0.62 -4.69
N ASP A 71 5.09 -0.82 -6.00
CA ASP A 71 6.18 -1.31 -6.84
C ASP A 71 7.19 -0.19 -7.08
N ILE A 72 8.42 -0.42 -6.67
CA ILE A 72 9.58 0.41 -6.99
C ILE A 72 10.25 -0.17 -8.22
N VAL A 73 10.42 0.64 -9.25
CA VAL A 73 11.00 0.22 -10.53
C VAL A 73 12.39 0.85 -10.70
N PHE A 74 13.39 0.01 -10.93
CA PHE A 74 14.74 0.46 -11.23
C PHE A 74 14.96 0.57 -12.75
N SER A 75 15.54 1.66 -13.20
CA SER A 75 15.99 1.81 -14.57
C SER A 75 17.16 0.86 -14.90
N ASN A 76 17.36 0.57 -16.17
CA ASN A 76 18.52 -0.22 -16.62
C ASN A 76 19.85 0.35 -16.12
N GLN A 77 20.00 1.68 -16.10
CA GLN A 77 21.20 2.33 -15.61
C GLN A 77 21.41 2.07 -14.11
N GLN A 78 20.37 2.14 -13.29
CA GLN A 78 20.46 1.86 -11.85
C GLN A 78 20.82 0.40 -11.59
N VAL A 79 20.27 -0.54 -12.33
CA VAL A 79 20.60 -1.98 -12.21
C VAL A 79 22.05 -2.25 -12.59
N MET A 80 22.58 -1.58 -13.61
CA MET A 80 23.96 -1.81 -14.09
C MET A 80 25.01 -1.08 -13.27
N THR A 81 24.76 0.14 -12.82
CA THR A 81 25.79 1.03 -12.24
C THR A 81 25.38 1.71 -10.93
N GLY A 82 24.12 1.59 -10.49
CA GLY A 82 23.62 2.24 -9.28
C GLY A 82 24.23 1.64 -8.01
N GLU A 83 24.67 2.50 -7.10
CA GLU A 83 25.28 2.10 -5.82
C GLU A 83 24.24 1.49 -4.89
N GLU A 84 23.03 2.07 -4.85
CA GLU A 84 21.90 1.61 -4.04
C GLU A 84 21.44 0.22 -4.47
N HIS A 85 21.25 0.02 -5.77
CA HIS A 85 20.89 -1.29 -6.31
C HIS A 85 21.96 -2.34 -6.02
N ARG A 86 23.25 -1.98 -6.18
CA ARG A 86 24.37 -2.87 -5.84
C ARG A 86 24.36 -3.25 -4.36
N MET A 87 24.16 -2.29 -3.46
CA MET A 87 24.04 -2.56 -2.02
C MET A 87 22.91 -3.56 -1.72
N LEU A 88 21.74 -3.41 -2.34
CA LEU A 88 20.62 -4.35 -2.19
C LEU A 88 20.97 -5.74 -2.75
N MET A 89 21.66 -5.81 -3.88
CA MET A 89 22.14 -7.08 -4.44
C MET A 89 23.19 -7.75 -3.57
N ASP A 90 24.11 -6.99 -2.95
CA ASP A 90 25.11 -7.51 -2.02
C ASP A 90 24.45 -8.05 -0.74
N LEU A 91 23.45 -7.36 -0.18
CA LEU A 91 22.63 -7.86 0.93
C LEU A 91 21.91 -9.15 0.56
N ARG A 92 21.31 -9.21 -0.62
CA ARG A 92 20.63 -10.41 -1.12
C ARG A 92 21.60 -11.58 -1.29
N THR A 93 22.71 -11.37 -1.99
CA THR A 93 23.67 -12.41 -2.35
C THR A 93 24.39 -12.97 -1.12
N SER A 94 24.74 -12.10 -0.17
CA SER A 94 25.32 -12.53 1.11
C SER A 94 24.28 -13.15 2.07
N GLY A 95 22.99 -13.07 1.75
CA GLY A 95 21.91 -13.40 2.69
C GLY A 95 21.92 -12.52 3.94
N ALA A 96 22.32 -11.25 3.75
CA ALA A 96 22.56 -10.27 4.79
C ALA A 96 23.65 -10.67 5.83
N LYS A 97 24.53 -11.61 5.50
CA LYS A 97 25.61 -12.07 6.43
C LYS A 97 26.82 -11.15 6.46
N ASP A 98 27.07 -10.37 5.39
CA ASP A 98 28.17 -9.42 5.37
C ASP A 98 27.88 -8.22 6.29
N ALA A 99 28.62 -8.15 7.40
CA ALA A 99 28.45 -7.11 8.39
C ALA A 99 28.76 -5.71 7.86
N ARG A 100 29.68 -5.58 6.89
CA ARG A 100 30.06 -4.27 6.33
C ARG A 100 28.89 -3.73 5.50
N VAL A 101 28.30 -4.57 4.66
CA VAL A 101 27.15 -4.19 3.82
C VAL A 101 25.95 -3.87 4.69
N ARG A 102 25.68 -4.67 5.75
CA ARG A 102 24.61 -4.39 6.71
C ARG A 102 24.79 -3.03 7.38
N GLN A 103 25.99 -2.75 7.91
CA GLN A 103 26.24 -1.48 8.60
C GLN A 103 26.12 -0.28 7.64
N ALA A 104 26.61 -0.40 6.42
CA ALA A 104 26.43 0.65 5.40
C ALA A 104 24.93 0.89 5.11
N PHE A 105 24.16 -0.18 4.98
CA PHE A 105 22.69 -0.12 4.81
C PHE A 105 22.02 0.53 6.02
N TYR A 106 22.34 0.10 7.24
CA TYR A 106 21.77 0.68 8.47
C TYR A 106 22.03 2.18 8.56
N GLN A 107 23.26 2.62 8.33
CA GLN A 107 23.60 4.04 8.35
C GLN A 107 22.81 4.84 7.30
N LYS A 108 22.65 4.29 6.10
CA LYS A 108 21.88 4.94 5.04
C LYS A 108 20.40 5.10 5.43
N VAL A 109 19.80 4.05 5.99
CA VAL A 109 18.42 4.07 6.50
C VAL A 109 18.26 5.05 7.66
N ILE A 110 19.16 5.01 8.65
CA ILE A 110 19.10 5.84 9.84
C ILE A 110 19.21 7.34 9.49
N GLN A 111 20.08 7.67 8.55
CA GLN A 111 20.27 9.05 8.10
C GLN A 111 19.03 9.60 7.39
N SER A 112 18.39 8.77 6.57
CA SER A 112 17.22 9.17 5.77
C SER A 112 15.91 9.19 6.55
N LEU A 113 15.77 8.38 7.60
CA LEU A 113 14.52 8.32 8.34
C LEU A 113 14.36 9.44 9.35
N ASP A 114 13.17 10.04 9.36
CA ASP A 114 12.68 10.87 10.46
C ASP A 114 11.51 10.16 11.15
N MET A 115 11.78 9.59 12.32
CA MET A 115 10.78 8.93 13.18
C MET A 115 10.33 9.83 14.35
N GLY A 116 10.63 11.13 14.27
CA GLY A 116 10.39 12.09 15.34
C GLY A 116 11.10 11.69 16.64
N GLU A 117 10.39 11.74 17.77
CA GLU A 117 10.94 11.36 19.08
C GLU A 117 10.90 9.84 19.34
N SER A 118 10.48 9.02 18.37
CA SER A 118 10.31 7.59 18.56
C SER A 118 11.60 6.83 18.31
N ASN A 119 11.94 5.94 19.24
CA ASN A 119 12.92 4.89 18.98
C ASN A 119 12.34 3.87 17.99
N TYR A 120 13.18 3.14 17.26
CA TYR A 120 12.71 2.10 16.36
C TYR A 120 13.66 0.92 16.25
N LEU A 121 13.10 -0.22 15.89
CA LEU A 121 13.82 -1.44 15.57
C LEU A 121 13.83 -1.62 14.04
N LEU A 122 15.02 -1.59 13.46
CA LEU A 122 15.24 -1.97 12.06
C LEU A 122 15.48 -3.48 12.03
N LEU A 123 14.66 -4.21 11.28
CA LEU A 123 14.79 -5.65 11.07
C LEU A 123 15.16 -5.94 9.61
N LEU A 124 16.04 -6.91 9.40
CA LEU A 124 16.47 -7.40 8.10
C LEU A 124 16.56 -8.92 8.15
N ALA A 125 15.89 -9.60 7.23
CA ALA A 125 15.94 -11.04 7.07
C ALA A 125 16.16 -11.42 5.60
N SER A 126 16.83 -12.55 5.37
CA SER A 126 16.94 -13.19 4.06
C SER A 126 16.23 -14.51 4.08
N ASP A 127 15.44 -14.80 3.05
CA ASP A 127 14.77 -16.08 2.84
C ASP A 127 15.07 -16.62 1.45
N SER A 128 14.97 -17.91 1.30
CA SER A 128 15.12 -18.64 0.05
C SER A 128 13.89 -19.51 -0.19
N TYR A 129 13.32 -19.39 -1.36
CA TYR A 129 12.13 -20.11 -1.76
C TYR A 129 12.38 -20.97 -2.99
N ASP A 130 12.32 -22.28 -2.81
CA ASP A 130 12.27 -23.22 -3.91
C ASP A 130 10.89 -23.16 -4.58
N VAL A 131 10.82 -22.52 -5.76
CA VAL A 131 9.56 -22.24 -6.45
C VAL A 131 9.03 -23.52 -7.10
N PRO A 132 7.87 -24.09 -6.67
CA PRO A 132 7.34 -25.32 -7.24
C PRO A 132 6.95 -25.14 -8.71
N ARG A 133 7.25 -26.12 -9.55
CA ARG A 133 6.77 -26.14 -10.95
C ARG A 133 5.24 -26.20 -11.01
N ARG A 134 4.64 -25.38 -11.86
CA ARG A 134 3.23 -25.56 -12.27
C ARG A 134 3.17 -26.53 -13.43
N ASN A 135 3.08 -27.82 -13.15
CA ASN A 135 2.71 -28.78 -14.19
C ASN A 135 1.19 -28.97 -14.19
N ARG A 136 0.57 -28.78 -15.36
CA ARG A 136 -0.82 -29.19 -15.63
C ARG A 136 -1.01 -30.71 -15.61
N ASP A 137 0.07 -31.48 -15.74
CA ASP A 137 0.06 -32.92 -15.69
C ASP A 137 0.64 -33.41 -14.37
N ALA A 138 -0.24 -33.85 -13.49
CA ALA A 138 0.02 -34.25 -12.10
C ALA A 138 0.75 -35.62 -11.98
N LEU A 139 1.78 -35.89 -12.77
CA LEU A 139 2.60 -37.08 -12.64
C LEU A 139 4.08 -36.76 -12.84
N ARG A 140 4.79 -36.68 -11.69
CA ARG A 140 6.25 -36.72 -11.54
C ARG A 140 7.05 -35.53 -12.08
N ALA A 141 7.35 -34.58 -11.19
CA ALA A 141 8.69 -33.96 -11.13
C ALA A 141 8.94 -33.43 -9.71
N GLU A 142 9.65 -34.14 -8.90
CA GLU A 142 10.38 -33.64 -7.76
C GLU A 142 11.53 -32.79 -8.32
N GLY A 143 11.48 -31.47 -8.12
CA GLY A 143 12.53 -30.52 -8.49
C GLY A 143 11.97 -29.11 -8.68
N SER A 144 12.52 -28.14 -7.94
CA SER A 144 12.36 -26.73 -8.25
C SER A 144 13.39 -26.37 -9.34
N ASP A 145 12.97 -25.67 -10.40
CA ASP A 145 13.90 -25.17 -11.43
C ASP A 145 14.50 -23.83 -11.02
N GLU A 146 13.90 -23.15 -10.06
CA GLU A 146 14.27 -21.80 -9.69
C GLU A 146 14.20 -21.58 -8.17
N VAL A 147 15.28 -21.01 -7.63
CA VAL A 147 15.36 -20.59 -6.22
C VAL A 147 15.18 -19.07 -6.16
N PHE A 148 14.08 -18.64 -5.59
CA PHE A 148 13.83 -17.23 -5.30
C PHE A 148 14.46 -16.83 -3.96
N SER A 149 15.63 -16.17 -4.01
CA SER A 149 16.28 -15.61 -2.83
C SER A 149 16.00 -14.11 -2.74
N TYR A 150 15.59 -13.65 -1.57
CA TYR A 150 15.21 -12.26 -1.33
C TYR A 150 15.56 -11.79 0.07
N ILE A 151 15.57 -10.47 0.24
CA ILE A 151 15.66 -9.80 1.53
C ILE A 151 14.35 -9.12 1.86
N LEU A 152 14.01 -9.08 3.14
CA LEU A 152 12.87 -8.36 3.68
C LEU A 152 13.36 -7.45 4.81
N CYS A 153 13.02 -6.18 4.70
CA CYS A 153 13.32 -5.16 5.70
C CYS A 153 12.01 -4.67 6.34
N ALA A 154 12.05 -4.37 7.63
CA ALA A 154 10.95 -3.75 8.35
C ALA A 154 11.48 -2.75 9.37
N VAL A 155 10.92 -1.55 9.40
CA VAL A 155 11.19 -0.51 10.40
C VAL A 155 10.00 -0.44 11.34
N CYS A 156 10.22 -0.80 12.58
CA CYS A 156 9.20 -0.96 13.59
C CYS A 156 9.40 0.08 14.71
N PRO A 157 8.46 1.03 14.89
CA PRO A 157 8.52 1.96 16.02
C PRO A 157 8.52 1.22 17.36
N VAL A 158 9.29 1.73 18.33
CA VAL A 158 9.29 1.22 19.70
C VAL A 158 8.52 2.19 20.59
N LYS A 159 7.40 1.72 21.12
CA LYS A 159 6.54 2.50 22.00
C LYS A 159 6.95 2.33 23.45
N THR A 160 7.13 3.44 24.14
CA THR A 160 7.33 3.44 25.59
C THR A 160 5.98 3.46 26.29
N GLY A 161 5.71 2.45 27.09
CA GLY A 161 4.50 2.34 27.90
C GLY A 161 4.51 3.30 29.09
N LYS A 162 3.47 3.23 29.91
CA LYS A 162 3.43 3.98 31.17
C LYS A 162 4.49 3.43 32.13
N THR A 163 5.05 4.34 32.92
CA THR A 163 5.94 3.94 34.00
C THR A 163 5.13 3.23 35.09
N GLU A 164 5.47 1.99 35.38
CA GLU A 164 4.80 1.17 36.39
C GLU A 164 5.83 0.62 37.35
N LEU A 165 5.40 0.36 38.62
CA LEU A 165 6.25 -0.30 39.61
C LEU A 165 6.28 -1.81 39.33
N GLY A 166 7.41 -2.31 38.86
CA GLY A 166 7.60 -3.71 38.49
C GLY A 166 8.67 -4.39 39.37
N TYR A 167 8.56 -5.72 39.51
CA TYR A 167 9.63 -6.54 40.08
C TYR A 167 10.61 -6.96 38.99
N PHE A 168 11.88 -6.73 39.20
CA PHE A 168 12.96 -7.10 38.29
C PHE A 168 13.78 -8.22 38.87
N SER A 169 13.65 -9.40 38.28
CA SER A 169 14.30 -10.62 38.78
C SER A 169 15.83 -10.61 38.66
N GLY A 170 16.39 -9.76 37.79
CA GLY A 170 17.82 -9.58 37.62
C GLY A 170 18.48 -8.98 38.88
N ASP A 171 17.80 -8.01 39.48
CA ASP A 171 18.29 -7.24 40.61
C ASP A 171 17.62 -7.65 41.93
N ASN A 172 16.55 -8.46 41.85
CA ASN A 172 15.69 -8.82 42.99
C ASN A 172 15.02 -7.61 43.66
N GLU A 173 14.74 -6.54 42.91
CA GLU A 173 14.22 -5.29 43.45
C GLU A 173 12.94 -4.84 42.73
N PHE A 174 12.17 -3.99 43.44
CA PHE A 174 11.03 -3.27 42.82
C PHE A 174 11.49 -1.87 42.48
N HIS A 175 11.38 -1.52 41.19
CA HIS A 175 11.60 -0.15 40.76
C HIS A 175 10.62 0.26 39.66
N CYS A 176 10.48 1.57 39.46
CA CYS A 176 9.63 2.12 38.40
C CYS A 176 10.36 2.01 37.09
N ALA A 177 9.73 1.32 36.10
CA ALA A 177 10.21 1.26 34.75
C ALA A 177 9.05 1.38 33.74
N ALA A 178 9.33 1.93 32.58
CA ALA A 178 8.43 1.91 31.47
C ALA A 178 8.78 0.74 30.55
N SER A 179 7.79 -0.05 30.18
CA SER A 179 7.98 -1.12 29.20
C SER A 179 8.20 -0.53 27.81
N GLN A 180 9.16 -1.06 27.08
CA GLN A 180 9.35 -0.75 25.67
C GLN A 180 8.81 -1.90 24.82
N THR A 181 7.88 -1.60 23.92
CA THR A 181 7.23 -2.61 23.06
C THR A 181 7.37 -2.26 21.59
N VAL A 182 7.76 -3.25 20.79
CA VAL A 182 7.88 -3.09 19.34
C VAL A 182 6.49 -3.09 18.71
N ALA A 183 6.17 -2.02 18.00
CA ALA A 183 4.91 -1.88 17.27
C ALA A 183 4.99 -2.53 15.88
N ALA A 184 3.86 -2.58 15.17
CA ALA A 184 3.84 -2.98 13.77
C ALA A 184 4.74 -2.06 12.93
N PRO A 185 5.37 -2.57 11.84
CA PRO A 185 6.24 -1.75 11.01
C PRO A 185 5.49 -0.54 10.43
N GLU A 186 6.17 0.58 10.41
CA GLU A 186 5.71 1.80 9.74
C GLU A 186 6.02 1.73 8.25
N LEU A 187 7.19 1.24 7.93
CA LEU A 187 7.63 1.00 6.56
C LEU A 187 8.49 -0.25 6.44
N GLY A 188 8.73 -0.71 5.23
CA GLY A 188 9.58 -1.84 4.94
C GLY A 188 9.67 -2.11 3.44
N PHE A 189 10.41 -3.12 3.04
CA PHE A 189 10.45 -3.52 1.64
C PHE A 189 10.89 -4.98 1.46
N LEU A 190 10.53 -5.53 0.32
CA LEU A 190 11.01 -6.81 -0.18
C LEU A 190 11.83 -6.56 -1.46
N PHE A 191 13.02 -7.14 -1.57
CA PHE A 191 13.87 -7.06 -2.76
C PHE A 191 14.58 -8.38 -3.03
N PRO A 192 14.64 -8.82 -4.28
CA PRO A 192 13.89 -8.34 -5.44
C PRO A 192 12.41 -8.72 -5.37
N ALA A 193 11.59 -8.12 -6.23
CA ALA A 193 10.20 -8.52 -6.35
C ALA A 193 10.06 -9.95 -6.89
N PHE A 194 9.01 -10.65 -6.44
CA PHE A 194 8.64 -11.98 -6.93
C PHE A 194 7.64 -11.82 -8.07
N ASP A 195 8.11 -11.84 -9.30
CA ASP A 195 7.32 -11.54 -10.48
C ASP A 195 7.44 -12.68 -11.50
N ASN A 196 6.30 -13.11 -12.08
CA ASN A 196 6.24 -14.29 -12.93
C ASN A 196 6.91 -15.53 -12.30
N ARG A 197 6.80 -15.65 -10.96
CA ARG A 197 7.38 -16.73 -10.14
C ARG A 197 8.91 -16.78 -10.16
N SER A 198 9.56 -15.69 -10.48
CA SER A 198 10.99 -15.49 -10.61
C SER A 198 11.45 -14.26 -9.85
N ALA A 199 12.75 -14.12 -9.67
CA ALA A 199 13.35 -12.94 -9.06
C ALA A 199 13.45 -11.81 -10.09
N ASN A 200 12.66 -10.77 -9.93
CA ASN A 200 12.75 -9.58 -10.76
C ASN A 200 13.61 -8.51 -10.08
N ILE A 201 14.90 -8.46 -10.43
CA ILE A 201 15.87 -7.50 -9.85
C ILE A 201 15.63 -6.04 -10.29
N TYR A 202 14.78 -5.82 -11.28
CA TYR A 202 14.38 -4.47 -11.71
C TYR A 202 13.27 -3.88 -10.83
N ASN A 203 12.74 -4.67 -9.90
CA ASN A 203 11.66 -4.24 -9.04
C ASN A 203 11.92 -4.59 -7.57
N ALA A 204 11.50 -3.68 -6.69
CA ALA A 204 11.30 -3.94 -5.27
C ALA A 204 9.85 -3.67 -4.89
N LEU A 205 9.38 -4.29 -3.82
CA LEU A 205 8.07 -4.01 -3.25
C LEU A 205 8.25 -3.22 -1.96
N PHE A 206 7.87 -1.96 -1.96
CA PHE A 206 7.93 -1.08 -0.81
C PHE A 206 6.60 -1.11 -0.05
N TYR A 207 6.68 -1.13 1.28
CA TYR A 207 5.54 -1.09 2.18
C TYR A 207 5.52 0.22 2.96
N SER A 208 4.40 0.93 2.94
CA SER A 208 4.07 1.97 3.89
C SER A 208 2.78 1.63 4.64
N ARG A 209 2.79 1.84 5.93
CA ARG A 209 1.62 1.58 6.79
C ARG A 209 0.47 2.53 6.48
N LYS A 210 0.80 3.79 6.22
CA LYS A 210 -0.15 4.83 5.82
C LYS A 210 -0.02 5.07 4.32
N GLU A 211 -1.14 5.06 3.62
CA GLU A 211 -1.18 5.26 2.17
C GLU A 211 -0.74 6.68 1.75
N GLU A 212 -0.86 7.63 2.68
CA GLU A 212 -0.53 9.05 2.47
C GLU A 212 0.93 9.39 2.80
N GLU A 213 1.65 8.52 3.51
CA GLU A 213 3.00 8.76 4.02
C GLU A 213 3.99 7.78 3.38
N LEU A 214 4.57 8.18 2.26
CA LEU A 214 5.46 7.30 1.47
C LEU A 214 6.92 7.31 1.92
N HIS A 215 7.30 8.10 2.93
CA HIS A 215 8.68 8.21 3.42
C HIS A 215 9.70 8.44 2.29
N GLN A 216 9.52 9.55 1.57
CA GLN A 216 10.30 9.88 0.37
C GLN A 216 11.80 9.80 0.59
N GLU A 217 12.28 10.32 1.72
CA GLU A 217 13.70 10.33 2.07
C GLU A 217 14.28 8.90 2.15
N PHE A 218 13.46 7.95 2.63
CA PHE A 218 13.85 6.54 2.67
C PHE A 218 13.92 5.95 1.25
N ILE A 219 12.92 6.21 0.42
CA ILE A 219 12.88 5.70 -0.95
C ILE A 219 14.05 6.25 -1.76
N ASP A 220 14.32 7.54 -1.65
CA ASP A 220 15.46 8.17 -2.32
C ASP A 220 16.79 7.58 -1.82
N ALA A 221 16.96 7.44 -0.52
CA ALA A 221 18.20 6.92 0.05
C ALA A 221 18.44 5.44 -0.27
N VAL A 222 17.41 4.59 -0.26
CA VAL A 222 17.57 3.14 -0.40
C VAL A 222 17.45 2.67 -1.85
N PHE A 223 16.59 3.31 -2.65
CA PHE A 223 16.31 2.90 -4.03
C PHE A 223 16.75 3.91 -5.08
N HIS A 224 16.94 5.18 -4.68
CA HIS A 224 17.31 6.29 -5.57
C HIS A 224 16.43 6.35 -6.83
N THR A 225 15.13 6.28 -6.63
CA THR A 225 14.13 6.27 -7.69
C THR A 225 13.04 7.30 -7.41
N ASP A 226 12.41 7.79 -8.47
CA ASP A 226 11.27 8.68 -8.34
C ASP A 226 10.11 7.96 -7.64
N LEU A 227 9.43 8.70 -6.79
CA LEU A 227 8.26 8.20 -6.09
C LEU A 227 7.10 8.01 -7.07
N PRO A 228 6.49 6.84 -7.08
CA PRO A 228 5.18 6.73 -7.66
C PRO A 228 4.19 7.55 -6.80
N MET A 229 3.26 8.25 -7.45
CA MET A 229 2.21 8.98 -6.73
C MET A 229 1.46 8.04 -5.77
N SER A 230 1.22 8.51 -4.56
CA SER A 230 0.37 7.80 -3.60
C SER A 230 -1.06 7.63 -4.14
N ALA A 231 -1.82 6.69 -3.61
CA ALA A 231 -3.23 6.53 -4.00
C ALA A 231 -4.06 7.80 -3.75
N ALA A 232 -3.74 8.56 -2.68
CA ALA A 232 -4.38 9.84 -2.39
C ALA A 232 -4.04 10.90 -3.44
N GLU A 233 -2.76 11.07 -3.77
CA GLU A 233 -2.31 12.00 -4.82
C GLU A 233 -2.86 11.62 -6.20
N GLN A 234 -2.92 10.31 -6.53
CA GLN A 234 -3.55 9.86 -7.78
C GLN A 234 -5.03 10.24 -7.84
N ARG A 235 -5.76 10.12 -6.73
CA ARG A 235 -7.16 10.51 -6.64
C ARG A 235 -7.33 12.01 -6.82
N GLU A 236 -6.58 12.82 -6.07
CA GLU A 236 -6.63 14.28 -6.16
C GLU A 236 -6.27 14.77 -7.58
N ALA A 237 -5.23 14.18 -8.19
CA ALA A 237 -4.84 14.51 -9.56
C ALA A 237 -5.92 14.13 -10.59
N PHE A 238 -6.59 12.99 -10.40
CA PHE A 238 -7.69 12.54 -11.23
C PHE A 238 -8.93 13.43 -11.08
N GLU A 239 -9.34 13.76 -9.87
CA GLU A 239 -10.45 14.66 -9.57
C GLU A 239 -10.18 16.06 -10.14
N ALA A 240 -8.96 16.57 -10.01
CA ALA A 240 -8.55 17.84 -10.60
C ALA A 240 -8.61 17.79 -12.13
N ALA A 241 -8.10 16.73 -12.77
CA ALA A 241 -8.16 16.56 -14.23
C ALA A 241 -9.60 16.52 -14.74
N LEU A 242 -10.51 15.81 -14.05
CA LEU A 242 -11.94 15.80 -14.38
C LEU A 242 -12.57 17.19 -14.24
N SER A 243 -12.35 17.85 -13.11
CA SER A 243 -12.94 19.17 -12.83
C SER A 243 -12.50 20.23 -13.84
N GLU A 244 -11.21 20.27 -14.17
CA GLU A 244 -10.63 21.24 -15.11
C GLU A 244 -11.10 20.97 -16.55
N SER A 245 -11.12 19.71 -16.99
CA SER A 245 -11.50 19.36 -18.37
C SER A 245 -12.98 19.52 -18.64
N LEU A 246 -13.83 19.17 -17.69
CA LEU A 246 -15.28 19.26 -17.84
C LEU A 246 -15.80 20.69 -17.56
N GLY A 247 -15.13 21.46 -16.72
CA GLY A 247 -15.49 22.85 -16.41
C GLY A 247 -16.97 23.01 -16.04
N SER A 248 -17.70 23.84 -16.79
CA SER A 248 -19.13 24.07 -16.57
C SER A 248 -20.04 22.88 -16.92
N ALA A 249 -19.56 21.93 -17.68
CA ALA A 249 -20.29 20.68 -18.01
C ALA A 249 -20.08 19.57 -16.98
N CYS A 250 -19.28 19.81 -15.93
CA CYS A 250 -19.10 18.85 -14.84
C CYS A 250 -20.42 18.73 -14.05
N SER A 251 -21.31 17.88 -14.53
CA SER A 251 -22.60 17.60 -13.89
C SER A 251 -22.50 16.42 -12.94
N LEU A 252 -23.46 16.32 -12.01
CA LEU A 252 -23.52 15.19 -11.06
C LEU A 252 -23.65 13.88 -11.82
N GLU A 253 -24.44 13.84 -12.90
CA GLU A 253 -24.72 12.66 -13.69
C GLU A 253 -23.43 12.13 -14.37
N ILE A 254 -22.61 13.01 -14.95
CA ILE A 254 -21.34 12.62 -15.58
C ILE A 254 -20.38 12.03 -14.54
N VAL A 255 -20.23 12.69 -13.40
CA VAL A 255 -19.34 12.20 -12.34
C VAL A 255 -19.82 10.88 -11.76
N GLN A 256 -21.13 10.72 -11.55
CA GLN A 256 -21.73 9.45 -11.10
C GLN A 256 -21.52 8.33 -12.12
N ALA A 257 -21.67 8.60 -13.41
CA ALA A 257 -21.48 7.60 -14.45
C ALA A 257 -20.02 7.13 -14.54
N ILE A 258 -19.05 8.06 -14.47
CA ILE A 258 -17.60 7.73 -14.44
C ILE A 258 -17.28 6.91 -13.19
N HIS A 259 -17.75 7.34 -12.04
CA HIS A 259 -17.55 6.63 -10.78
C HIS A 259 -18.17 5.23 -10.82
N GLY A 260 -19.38 5.10 -11.36
CA GLY A 260 -20.09 3.83 -11.51
C GLY A 260 -19.35 2.85 -12.42
N GLN A 261 -18.77 3.32 -13.52
CA GLN A 261 -17.98 2.48 -14.42
C GLN A 261 -16.69 2.00 -13.78
N LEU A 262 -15.95 2.89 -13.12
CA LEU A 262 -14.73 2.51 -12.42
C LEU A 262 -15.03 1.53 -11.25
N ALA A 263 -16.15 1.73 -10.54
CA ALA A 263 -16.60 0.83 -9.48
C ALA A 263 -16.98 -0.55 -10.04
N ALA A 264 -17.67 -0.60 -11.19
CA ALA A 264 -18.01 -1.86 -11.85
C ALA A 264 -16.76 -2.63 -12.29
N MET A 265 -15.73 -1.95 -12.85
CA MET A 265 -14.45 -2.58 -13.20
C MET A 265 -13.76 -3.18 -11.98
N ILE A 266 -13.77 -2.47 -10.84
CA ILE A 266 -13.19 -2.95 -9.58
C ILE A 266 -13.92 -4.20 -9.08
N GLU A 267 -15.25 -4.21 -9.14
CA GLU A 267 -16.05 -5.35 -8.68
C GLU A 267 -15.89 -6.56 -9.59
N GLU A 268 -15.95 -6.39 -10.91
CA GLU A 268 -15.72 -7.44 -11.90
C GLU A 268 -14.33 -8.08 -11.72
N HIS A 269 -13.29 -7.25 -11.54
CA HIS A 269 -11.93 -7.74 -11.27
C HIS A 269 -11.86 -8.53 -9.95
N ARG A 270 -12.61 -8.10 -8.92
CA ARG A 270 -12.67 -8.79 -7.64
C ARG A 270 -13.37 -10.15 -7.76
N GLU A 271 -14.45 -10.23 -8.53
CA GLU A 271 -15.22 -11.46 -8.76
C GLU A 271 -14.45 -12.48 -9.61
N THR A 272 -13.81 -12.03 -10.68
CA THR A 272 -13.01 -12.89 -11.57
C THR A 272 -11.74 -13.38 -10.89
N LYS A 273 -11.28 -12.71 -9.80
CA LYS A 273 -10.01 -13.00 -9.12
C LYS A 273 -8.84 -13.03 -10.08
N ASP A 274 -8.85 -12.15 -11.07
CA ASP A 274 -7.76 -12.01 -12.01
C ASP A 274 -6.45 -11.73 -11.23
N PRO A 275 -5.35 -12.45 -11.51
CA PRO A 275 -4.06 -12.22 -10.87
C PRO A 275 -3.36 -10.95 -11.38
N GLU A 276 -3.70 -10.47 -12.58
CA GLU A 276 -3.11 -9.26 -13.12
C GLU A 276 -3.68 -8.02 -12.42
N PRO A 277 -2.89 -6.97 -12.20
CA PRO A 277 -3.38 -5.73 -11.63
C PRO A 277 -4.46 -5.11 -12.51
N LEU A 278 -5.56 -4.64 -11.90
CA LEU A 278 -6.55 -3.88 -12.61
C LEU A 278 -5.97 -2.54 -13.05
N THR A 279 -6.05 -2.25 -14.32
CA THR A 279 -5.52 -1.03 -14.92
C THR A 279 -6.49 -0.39 -15.87
N VAL A 280 -6.46 0.94 -15.96
CA VAL A 280 -7.22 1.75 -16.92
C VAL A 280 -6.30 2.84 -17.48
N SER A 281 -6.39 3.07 -18.77
CA SER A 281 -5.69 4.18 -19.41
C SER A 281 -6.54 5.47 -19.38
N PRO A 282 -5.93 6.67 -19.38
CA PRO A 282 -6.68 7.92 -19.55
C PRO A 282 -7.54 7.95 -20.82
N CYS A 283 -7.14 7.24 -21.86
CA CYS A 283 -7.92 7.12 -23.10
C CYS A 283 -9.22 6.32 -22.92
N GLU A 284 -9.21 5.26 -22.10
CA GLU A 284 -10.41 4.51 -21.77
C GLU A 284 -11.38 5.33 -20.93
N VAL A 285 -10.86 6.06 -19.91
CA VAL A 285 -11.69 6.98 -19.11
C VAL A 285 -12.27 8.10 -19.98
N SER A 286 -11.51 8.64 -20.91
CA SER A 286 -11.95 9.70 -21.82
C SER A 286 -13.11 9.22 -22.74
N LYS A 287 -13.10 7.97 -23.21
CA LYS A 287 -14.24 7.38 -23.92
C LYS A 287 -15.49 7.32 -23.05
N ASN A 288 -15.32 6.92 -21.78
CA ASN A 288 -16.44 6.90 -20.84
C ASN A 288 -17.01 8.30 -20.61
N ILE A 289 -16.17 9.33 -20.59
CA ILE A 289 -16.59 10.74 -20.49
C ILE A 289 -17.43 11.14 -21.70
N LEU A 290 -17.02 10.73 -22.91
CA LEU A 290 -17.80 10.94 -24.15
C LEU A 290 -19.17 10.23 -24.11
N ASP A 291 -19.20 8.97 -23.67
CA ASP A 291 -20.42 8.17 -23.56
C ASP A 291 -21.40 8.77 -22.54
N CYS A 292 -20.91 9.52 -21.57
CA CYS A 292 -21.71 10.26 -20.59
C CYS A 292 -22.18 11.64 -21.09
N GLY A 293 -21.89 12.00 -22.35
CA GLY A 293 -22.44 13.19 -23.02
C GLY A 293 -21.54 14.44 -22.98
N ALA A 294 -20.26 14.28 -22.59
CA ALA A 294 -19.28 15.36 -22.76
C ALA A 294 -18.85 15.51 -24.21
N SER A 295 -18.26 16.67 -24.56
CA SER A 295 -17.77 16.94 -25.92
C SER A 295 -16.41 16.27 -26.18
N GLU A 296 -16.06 16.09 -27.47
CA GLU A 296 -14.74 15.60 -27.89
C GLU A 296 -13.62 16.51 -27.35
N GLU A 297 -13.81 17.84 -27.34
CA GLU A 297 -12.84 18.79 -26.79
C GLU A 297 -12.58 18.57 -25.29
N GLN A 298 -13.63 18.24 -24.52
CA GLN A 298 -13.52 17.95 -23.08
C GLN A 298 -12.80 16.62 -22.83
N ALA A 299 -13.08 15.61 -23.62
CA ALA A 299 -12.42 14.32 -23.54
C ALA A 299 -10.91 14.41 -23.89
N GLU A 300 -10.57 15.19 -24.93
CA GLU A 300 -9.17 15.48 -25.28
C GLU A 300 -8.46 16.31 -24.19
N ALA A 301 -9.15 17.31 -23.64
CA ALA A 301 -8.63 18.11 -22.52
C ALA A 301 -8.35 17.24 -21.29
N PHE A 302 -9.23 16.27 -20.99
CA PHE A 302 -9.01 15.30 -19.92
C PHE A 302 -7.78 14.44 -20.16
N GLN A 303 -7.60 13.91 -21.39
CA GLN A 303 -6.40 13.13 -21.72
C GLN A 303 -5.12 13.96 -21.58
N ALA A 304 -5.13 15.21 -22.03
CA ALA A 304 -4.00 16.13 -21.89
C ALA A 304 -3.69 16.42 -20.42
N ALA A 305 -4.70 16.73 -19.61
CA ALA A 305 -4.57 16.96 -18.18
C ALA A 305 -4.04 15.74 -17.42
N CYS A 306 -4.47 14.53 -17.80
CA CYS A 306 -3.91 13.30 -17.27
C CYS A 306 -2.45 13.08 -17.71
N GLY A 307 -2.12 13.38 -18.97
CA GLY A 307 -0.77 13.29 -19.48
C GLY A 307 0.22 14.19 -18.73
N GLU A 308 -0.20 15.40 -18.37
CA GLU A 308 0.60 16.34 -17.58
C GLU A 308 0.81 15.88 -16.14
N ARG A 309 -0.22 15.28 -15.51
CA ARG A 309 -0.19 14.89 -14.10
C ARG A 309 0.42 13.51 -13.86
N PHE A 310 0.10 12.56 -14.71
CA PHE A 310 0.52 11.16 -14.56
C PHE A 310 1.64 10.74 -15.50
N GLY A 311 1.97 11.58 -16.47
CA GLY A 311 2.93 11.26 -17.53
C GLY A 311 2.29 10.65 -18.79
N ALA A 312 2.99 10.77 -19.91
CA ALA A 312 2.51 10.23 -21.18
C ALA A 312 2.47 8.69 -21.16
N GLY A 313 1.31 8.12 -21.47
CA GLY A 313 1.10 6.67 -21.45
C GLY A 313 0.92 6.07 -20.05
N ALA A 314 0.59 6.89 -19.07
CA ALA A 314 0.31 6.41 -17.71
C ALA A 314 -0.81 5.37 -17.71
N VAL A 315 -0.64 4.37 -16.87
CA VAL A 315 -1.63 3.31 -16.61
C VAL A 315 -2.03 3.44 -15.14
N LEU A 316 -3.31 3.66 -14.91
CA LEU A 316 -3.84 4.00 -13.60
C LEU A 316 -4.58 2.79 -13.00
N ASN A 317 -4.57 2.67 -11.68
CA ASN A 317 -5.38 1.67 -10.98
C ASN A 317 -6.72 2.30 -10.59
N PRO A 318 -7.88 1.83 -11.10
CA PRO A 318 -9.19 2.36 -10.73
C PRO A 318 -9.43 2.46 -9.22
N ALA A 319 -8.93 1.51 -8.44
CA ALA A 319 -9.07 1.52 -6.99
C ALA A 319 -8.30 2.65 -6.28
N ASN A 320 -7.36 3.31 -6.97
CA ASN A 320 -6.67 4.50 -6.46
C ASN A 320 -7.41 5.80 -6.86
N LEU A 321 -8.23 5.75 -7.92
CA LEU A 321 -8.90 6.94 -8.47
C LEU A 321 -10.20 7.27 -7.75
N ILE A 322 -10.91 6.25 -7.25
CA ILE A 322 -12.20 6.40 -6.57
C ILE A 322 -12.25 5.62 -5.27
N ASP A 323 -13.17 6.00 -4.39
CA ASP A 323 -13.58 5.14 -3.27
C ASP A 323 -14.76 4.26 -3.71
N ALA A 324 -14.46 2.99 -4.01
CA ALA A 324 -15.49 2.04 -4.45
C ALA A 324 -16.48 1.61 -3.34
N LYS A 325 -16.28 2.07 -2.11
CA LYS A 325 -17.15 1.71 -0.97
C LYS A 325 -18.09 2.84 -0.54
N LYS A 326 -17.79 4.07 -0.97
CA LYS A 326 -18.50 5.24 -0.48
C LYS A 326 -18.49 6.35 -1.54
N VAL A 327 -19.66 6.89 -1.84
CA VAL A 327 -19.80 8.15 -2.58
C VAL A 327 -20.13 9.27 -1.58
N GLU A 328 -19.39 10.37 -1.65
CA GLU A 328 -19.60 11.49 -0.76
C GLU A 328 -20.01 12.74 -1.56
N LEU A 329 -21.20 13.27 -1.22
CA LEU A 329 -21.70 14.54 -1.75
C LEU A 329 -21.60 15.60 -0.67
N LYS A 330 -20.84 16.66 -0.92
CA LYS A 330 -20.58 17.75 0.02
C LYS A 330 -21.10 19.08 -0.50
N THR A 331 -21.77 19.80 0.39
CA THR A 331 -22.03 21.22 0.25
C THR A 331 -21.40 21.94 1.44
N GLU A 332 -21.41 23.28 1.48
CA GLU A 332 -20.91 24.02 2.63
C GLU A 332 -21.53 23.64 3.98
N LYS A 333 -22.75 23.11 3.97
CA LYS A 333 -23.56 22.86 5.19
C LYS A 333 -24.00 21.42 5.36
N VAL A 334 -23.91 20.60 4.32
CA VAL A 334 -24.45 19.24 4.31
C VAL A 334 -23.42 18.30 3.70
N SER A 335 -23.18 17.18 4.37
CA SER A 335 -22.42 16.06 3.83
C SER A 335 -23.32 14.82 3.82
N LEU A 336 -23.45 14.21 2.64
CA LEU A 336 -24.19 12.98 2.43
C LEU A 336 -23.22 11.88 2.07
N SER A 337 -23.35 10.74 2.74
CA SER A 337 -22.61 9.52 2.43
C SER A 337 -23.57 8.51 1.84
N ILE A 338 -23.28 8.02 0.67
CA ILE A 338 -24.18 7.18 -0.12
C ILE A 338 -23.40 5.90 -0.49
N ASP A 339 -24.09 4.76 -0.43
CA ASP A 339 -23.56 3.53 -0.99
C ASP A 339 -23.44 3.69 -2.53
N PRO A 340 -22.29 3.35 -3.14
CA PRO A 340 -22.07 3.49 -4.58
C PRO A 340 -23.16 2.88 -5.45
N GLU A 341 -23.72 1.74 -5.04
CA GLU A 341 -24.80 1.04 -5.74
C GLU A 341 -26.05 1.92 -5.90
N TYR A 342 -26.32 2.79 -4.91
CA TYR A 342 -27.48 3.65 -4.86
C TYR A 342 -27.19 5.12 -5.21
N SER A 343 -25.97 5.43 -5.61
CA SER A 343 -25.58 6.81 -5.95
C SER A 343 -26.40 7.39 -7.11
N HIS A 344 -26.81 6.57 -8.05
CA HIS A 344 -27.64 6.93 -9.20
C HIS A 344 -29.07 7.41 -8.84
N LEU A 345 -29.52 7.14 -7.64
CA LEU A 345 -30.84 7.59 -7.14
C LEU A 345 -30.82 9.07 -6.71
N VAL A 346 -29.65 9.65 -6.51
CA VAL A 346 -29.55 11.05 -6.10
C VAL A 346 -29.47 11.95 -7.31
N GLU A 347 -30.38 12.90 -7.40
CA GLU A 347 -30.47 13.85 -8.50
C GLU A 347 -30.22 15.29 -8.05
N ALA A 348 -29.56 16.08 -8.89
CA ALA A 348 -29.43 17.52 -8.68
C ALA A 348 -30.37 18.26 -9.63
N LYS A 349 -31.30 19.05 -9.08
CA LYS A 349 -32.28 19.82 -9.85
C LYS A 349 -32.37 21.26 -9.39
N VAL A 350 -32.91 22.11 -10.29
CA VAL A 350 -33.30 23.48 -9.93
C VAL A 350 -34.81 23.51 -9.79
N ILE A 351 -35.30 23.75 -8.56
CA ILE A 351 -36.71 23.90 -8.27
C ILE A 351 -36.94 25.31 -7.74
N ASP A 352 -37.83 26.04 -8.35
CA ASP A 352 -38.15 27.44 -8.02
C ASP A 352 -36.91 28.37 -7.92
N GLY A 353 -35.93 28.13 -8.81
CA GLY A 353 -34.65 28.87 -8.85
C GLY A 353 -33.62 28.47 -7.80
N GLN A 354 -33.92 27.47 -6.96
CA GLN A 354 -33.00 26.96 -5.95
C GLN A 354 -32.37 25.64 -6.44
N LYS A 355 -31.06 25.48 -6.26
CA LYS A 355 -30.36 24.22 -6.50
C LYS A 355 -30.66 23.28 -5.34
N VAL A 356 -31.23 22.12 -5.62
CA VAL A 356 -31.61 21.12 -4.64
C VAL A 356 -31.02 19.75 -4.99
N LEU A 357 -30.71 18.98 -3.97
CA LEU A 357 -30.42 17.55 -4.11
C LEU A 357 -31.68 16.78 -3.71
N ILE A 358 -32.12 15.88 -4.58
CA ILE A 358 -33.28 15.02 -4.33
C ILE A 358 -32.74 13.63 -3.99
N VAL A 359 -33.07 13.16 -2.81
CA VAL A 359 -32.75 11.81 -2.34
C VAL A 359 -34.07 11.09 -2.16
N PRO A 360 -34.38 10.03 -2.94
CA PRO A 360 -35.58 9.24 -2.73
C PRO A 360 -35.54 8.59 -1.33
N VAL A 361 -36.62 8.68 -0.62
CA VAL A 361 -36.80 8.00 0.66
C VAL A 361 -37.84 6.93 0.48
N GLU A 362 -37.47 5.67 0.70
CA GLU A 362 -38.40 4.57 0.67
C GLU A 362 -39.18 4.52 1.99
N ASP A 363 -39.24 3.40 2.69
CA ASP A 363 -40.12 3.23 3.88
C ASP A 363 -39.45 3.63 5.21
N HIS A 364 -38.14 3.88 5.26
CA HIS A 364 -37.45 4.17 6.51
C HIS A 364 -36.58 5.43 6.41
N LEU A 365 -36.99 6.48 7.10
CA LEU A 365 -36.17 7.65 7.39
C LEU A 365 -35.90 7.72 8.89
N GLU A 366 -34.64 7.84 9.27
CA GLU A 366 -34.27 8.02 10.68
C GLU A 366 -33.54 9.36 10.88
N PHE A 367 -33.92 10.05 11.94
CA PHE A 367 -33.22 11.24 12.43
C PHE A 367 -32.63 10.93 13.81
N ASN A 368 -31.30 10.85 13.91
CA ASN A 368 -30.61 10.49 15.16
C ASN A 368 -31.12 9.19 15.82
N GLY A 369 -31.43 8.17 15.02
CA GLY A 369 -31.94 6.89 15.50
C GLY A 369 -33.46 6.88 15.80
N VAL A 370 -34.18 7.97 15.49
CA VAL A 370 -35.62 8.05 15.62
C VAL A 370 -36.28 7.95 14.25
N ALA A 371 -37.19 6.99 14.08
CA ALA A 371 -37.93 6.83 12.83
C ALA A 371 -38.82 8.05 12.56
N VAL A 372 -38.72 8.61 11.38
CA VAL A 372 -39.48 9.79 10.94
C VAL A 372 -40.41 9.38 9.80
N ASN A 373 -41.66 9.73 9.88
CA ASN A 373 -42.63 9.51 8.81
C ASN A 373 -42.63 10.72 7.85
N VAL A 374 -42.45 10.46 6.56
CA VAL A 374 -42.69 11.45 5.54
C VAL A 374 -44.19 11.48 5.25
N ASN A 375 -44.85 12.55 5.64
CA ASN A 375 -46.28 12.72 5.35
C ASN A 375 -46.46 12.91 3.85
N ARG A 376 -47.41 12.14 3.27
CA ARG A 376 -47.93 12.45 1.95
C ARG A 376 -48.70 13.76 2.06
N ASP A 377 -48.30 14.77 1.28
CA ASP A 377 -49.08 15.96 1.13
C ASP A 377 -50.51 15.53 0.73
N LYS A 378 -51.49 15.97 1.49
CA LYS A 378 -52.87 15.81 1.07
C LYS A 378 -53.09 16.76 -0.10
N GLU A 379 -53.24 16.22 -1.30
CA GLU A 379 -53.80 16.93 -2.44
C GLU A 379 -55.15 17.59 -2.09
#